data_4ab68fe9ec06cf91a547089cd1a9b1ba
#
_entry.id   4ab68fe9ec06cf91a547089cd1a9b1ba
#
_cell.length_a   1.000
_cell.length_b   1.000
_cell.length_c   1.000
_cell.angle_alpha   90.00
_cell.angle_beta   90.00
_cell.angle_gamma   90.00
#
_symmetry.space_group_name_H-M   'P 1'
#
loop_
_entity.id
_entity.type
_entity.pdbx_description
1 polymer ?
#
loop_
_entity_poly.entity_id
_entity_poly.type
_entity_poly.pdbx_seq_one_letter_code
_entity_poly.pdbx_strand_id
1 'polypeptide(L)'
;KAMEPAWITNRQIEAARVALTRHIKRGGKIWIRIFPDKPVTKKPAETRMGKGKGAPEEWVAVVKPGVVLYEIEGVSKEIAKEAFLLAAHKLPIGTKFLSREISDEN
;
A
#
# COMPACT_ATOMS: atom_id res chain seq x y z
N LYS A 1 -6.67 -2.62 6.19
CA LYS A 1 -6.99 -3.63 5.20
C LYS A 1 -7.75 -3.02 4.05
N ALA A 2 -7.70 -3.68 2.91
CA ALA A 2 -8.35 -3.17 1.71
C ALA A 2 -9.85 -3.36 1.81
N MET A 3 -10.61 -2.38 1.32
CA MET A 3 -12.06 -2.47 1.32
C MET A 3 -12.61 -2.80 -0.06
N GLU A 4 -11.79 -2.75 -1.08
CA GLU A 4 -12.23 -3.05 -2.44
C GLU A 4 -11.11 -3.69 -3.20
N PRO A 5 -11.41 -4.36 -4.29
CA PRO A 5 -10.34 -4.97 -5.08
C PRO A 5 -9.62 -3.92 -5.90
N ALA A 6 -8.35 -4.12 -6.13
CA ALA A 6 -7.61 -3.19 -6.94
C ALA A 6 -6.22 -3.71 -7.24
N TRP A 7 -5.58 -3.07 -8.18
CA TRP A 7 -4.18 -3.32 -8.46
C TRP A 7 -3.44 -2.14 -7.85
N ILE A 8 -2.51 -2.41 -6.96
CA ILE A 8 -1.73 -1.37 -6.32
C ILE A 8 -0.33 -1.45 -6.87
N THR A 9 0.15 -0.36 -7.44
CA THR A 9 1.45 -0.38 -8.10
C THR A 9 2.57 -0.33 -7.08
N ASN A 10 3.75 -0.76 -7.50
CA ASN A 10 4.89 -0.72 -6.61
C ASN A 10 5.18 0.71 -6.18
N ARG A 11 4.90 1.71 -7.01
CA ARG A 11 5.10 3.08 -6.60
C ARG A 11 4.14 3.51 -5.53
N GLN A 12 2.89 3.06 -5.62
CA GLN A 12 1.90 3.38 -4.59
C GLN A 12 2.26 2.70 -3.28
N ILE A 13 2.74 1.46 -3.36
CA ILE A 13 3.13 0.73 -2.17
C ILE A 13 4.27 1.47 -1.49
N GLU A 14 5.24 1.92 -2.27
CA GLU A 14 6.38 2.62 -1.71
C GLU A 14 5.98 3.97 -1.15
N ALA A 15 5.11 4.70 -1.83
CA ALA A 15 4.68 6.00 -1.35
C ALA A 15 3.95 5.87 -0.02
N ALA A 16 3.11 4.85 0.12
CA ALA A 16 2.40 4.63 1.36
C ALA A 16 3.38 4.24 2.47
N ARG A 17 4.38 3.42 2.15
CA ARG A 17 5.36 3.03 3.15
C ARG A 17 6.14 4.24 3.64
N VAL A 18 6.50 5.15 2.74
CA VAL A 18 7.24 6.32 3.14
C VAL A 18 6.37 7.21 4.04
N ALA A 19 5.09 7.33 3.72
CA ALA A 19 4.20 8.12 4.55
C ALA A 19 4.10 7.53 5.95
N LEU A 20 4.02 6.20 6.05
CA LEU A 20 3.96 5.55 7.34
C LEU A 20 5.26 5.80 8.11
N THR A 21 6.38 5.60 7.45
CA THR A 21 7.65 5.75 8.11
C THR A 21 7.87 7.15 8.61
N ARG A 22 7.49 8.14 7.82
CA ARG A 22 7.67 9.49 8.26
C ARG A 22 6.86 9.83 9.47
N HIS A 23 5.67 9.31 9.55
CA HIS A 23 4.81 9.65 10.66
C HIS A 23 5.23 8.97 11.97
N ILE A 24 5.61 7.72 11.92
CA ILE A 24 5.96 7.05 13.15
C ILE A 24 7.43 7.23 13.48
N LYS A 25 8.19 7.83 12.56
CA LYS A 25 9.58 8.07 12.79
C LYS A 25 10.32 6.82 13.11
N ARG A 26 11.01 6.73 14.18
CA ARG A 26 11.67 5.53 14.46
C ARG A 26 11.11 4.79 15.58
N GLY A 27 9.94 5.08 15.99
CA GLY A 27 9.41 4.42 17.15
C GLY A 27 8.79 3.09 16.93
N GLY A 28 8.63 2.64 15.73
CA GLY A 28 7.93 1.39 15.53
C GLY A 28 8.46 0.60 14.38
N LYS A 29 7.78 -0.48 14.09
CA LYS A 29 8.13 -1.32 12.97
C LYS A 29 6.98 -1.42 12.01
N ILE A 30 7.29 -1.49 10.72
CA ILE A 30 6.29 -1.58 9.68
C ILE A 30 6.51 -2.83 8.88
N TRP A 31 5.45 -3.57 8.64
CA TRP A 31 5.51 -4.72 7.76
C TRP A 31 4.61 -4.46 6.57
N ILE A 32 5.12 -4.72 5.37
CA ILE A 32 4.32 -4.62 4.16
C ILE A 32 3.86 -6.01 3.84
N ARG A 33 2.55 -6.22 3.79
CA ARG A 33 2.01 -7.56 3.59
C ARG A 33 1.66 -7.87 2.16
N ILE A 34 1.79 -6.93 1.27
CA ILE A 34 1.50 -7.19 -0.14
C ILE A 34 2.77 -7.01 -0.92
N PHE A 35 2.84 -7.65 -2.06
CA PHE A 35 4.02 -7.58 -2.88
C PHE A 35 3.61 -7.39 -4.33
N PRO A 36 4.27 -6.52 -5.07
CA PRO A 36 3.90 -6.27 -6.47
C PRO A 36 4.52 -7.32 -7.35
N ASP A 37 3.87 -8.45 -7.46
CA ASP A 37 4.42 -9.56 -8.22
C ASP A 37 3.82 -9.75 -9.60
N LYS A 38 2.87 -8.92 -10.00
CA LYS A 38 2.27 -9.07 -11.30
C LYS A 38 2.77 -7.98 -12.24
N PRO A 39 3.40 -8.34 -13.34
CA PRO A 39 3.87 -7.32 -14.28
C PRO A 39 2.73 -6.88 -15.19
N VAL A 40 2.64 -5.58 -15.43
CA VAL A 40 1.61 -5.03 -16.26
C VAL A 40 2.28 -4.09 -17.24
N THR A 41 1.96 -4.23 -18.50
CA THR A 41 2.57 -3.38 -19.50
C THR A 41 1.74 -2.12 -19.68
N LYS A 42 2.39 -0.96 -19.60
CA LYS A 42 1.68 0.24 -19.81
C LYS A 42 1.77 0.61 -21.24
N LYS A 43 0.70 1.04 -21.84
CA LYS A 43 0.70 1.40 -23.19
C LYS A 43 0.63 2.86 -23.36
N PRO A 44 1.69 3.54 -23.54
CA PRO A 44 1.65 4.98 -23.68
C PRO A 44 0.95 5.37 -24.95
N ALA A 45 0.40 6.51 -24.94
CA ALA A 45 -0.34 6.94 -26.08
C ALA A 45 0.49 6.96 -27.35
N GLU A 46 1.69 7.28 -27.29
CA GLU A 46 2.44 7.30 -28.47
C GLU A 46 3.03 6.05 -28.87
N THR A 47 2.66 5.01 -28.32
CA THR A 47 3.24 3.80 -28.63
C THR A 47 3.04 3.52 -30.04
N ARG A 48 2.09 4.05 -30.67
CA ARG A 48 1.84 3.70 -31.96
C ARG A 48 3.02 3.98 -32.78
N MET A 49 3.92 4.66 -32.39
CA MET A 49 5.01 4.91 -33.13
C MET A 49 5.76 3.72 -33.41
N GLY A 50 5.44 2.77 -32.97
CA GLY A 50 6.11 1.63 -33.31
C GLY A 50 7.38 1.33 -32.68
N LYS A 51 8.07 2.13 -32.23
CA LYS A 51 9.21 1.78 -31.62
C LYS A 51 8.87 0.97 -30.60
N GLY A 52 7.83 0.76 -30.28
CA GLY A 52 7.42 0.03 -29.28
C GLY A 52 8.17 -0.70 -28.38
N LYS A 53 9.23 -0.90 -28.52
CA LYS A 53 9.87 -1.65 -27.70
C LYS A 53 9.83 -1.16 -26.41
N GLY A 54 9.74 -0.29 -26.09
CA GLY A 54 9.88 0.11 -24.80
C GLY A 54 8.69 0.30 -23.97
N ALA A 55 7.66 -0.33 -24.17
CA ALA A 55 6.53 -0.12 -23.31
C ALA A 55 6.93 -0.38 -21.90
N PRO A 56 6.83 0.57 -21.03
CA PRO A 56 7.27 0.40 -19.67
C PRO A 56 6.42 -0.63 -18.97
N GLU A 57 7.01 -1.34 -18.08
CA GLU A 57 6.32 -2.30 -17.33
C GLU A 57 6.19 -1.81 -15.93
N GLU A 58 5.09 -2.09 -15.33
CA GLU A 58 4.87 -1.77 -13.94
C GLU A 58 4.55 -3.03 -13.22
N TRP A 59 4.90 -3.11 -11.98
CA TRP A 59 4.58 -4.24 -11.16
C TRP A 59 3.49 -3.86 -10.20
N VAL A 60 2.49 -4.70 -10.04
CA VAL A 60 1.38 -4.40 -9.15
C VAL A 60 1.09 -5.57 -8.25
N ALA A 61 0.49 -5.28 -7.11
CA ALA A 61 -0.03 -6.28 -6.23
C ALA A 61 -1.52 -6.37 -6.50
N VAL A 62 -2.02 -7.58 -6.69
CA VAL A 62 -3.44 -7.77 -6.92
C VAL A 62 -4.08 -7.96 -5.56
N VAL A 63 -4.93 -7.02 -5.19
CA VAL A 63 -5.49 -6.99 -3.86
C VAL A 63 -6.98 -7.21 -3.89
N LYS A 64 -7.47 -8.03 -2.97
CA LYS A 64 -8.89 -8.27 -2.85
C LYS A 64 -9.38 -7.68 -1.54
N PRO A 65 -10.68 -7.48 -1.41
CA PRO A 65 -11.19 -6.91 -0.17
C PRO A 65 -10.81 -7.80 1.01
N GLY A 66 -10.48 -7.19 2.10
CA GLY A 66 -10.11 -7.94 3.30
C GLY A 66 -8.63 -8.20 3.45
N VAL A 67 -7.84 -7.96 2.40
CA VAL A 67 -6.42 -8.21 2.51
C VAL A 67 -5.76 -7.14 3.37
N VAL A 68 -4.90 -7.55 4.27
CA VAL A 68 -4.15 -6.62 5.10
C VAL A 68 -2.98 -6.10 4.27
N LEU A 69 -2.88 -4.79 4.16
CA LEU A 69 -1.84 -4.20 3.32
C LEU A 69 -0.57 -3.90 4.10
N TYR A 70 -0.72 -3.32 5.27
CA TYR A 70 0.43 -2.98 6.10
C TYR A 70 0.12 -3.25 7.56
N GLU A 71 1.16 -3.48 8.34
CA GLU A 71 1.00 -3.63 9.77
C GLU A 71 2.03 -2.77 10.47
N ILE A 72 1.65 -2.20 11.59
CA ILE A 72 2.55 -1.38 12.40
C ILE A 72 2.55 -1.92 13.82
N GLU A 73 3.73 -1.95 14.40
CA GLU A 73 3.85 -2.41 15.76
C GLU A 73 4.78 -1.48 16.50
N GLY A 74 4.63 -1.34 17.80
CA GLY A 74 5.56 -0.55 18.58
C GLY A 74 5.22 0.90 18.76
N VAL A 75 4.03 1.32 18.36
CA VAL A 75 3.60 2.69 18.59
C VAL A 75 2.18 2.64 19.13
N SER A 76 1.70 3.74 19.65
CA SER A 76 0.37 3.77 20.22
C SER A 76 -0.66 3.61 19.11
N LYS A 77 -1.84 3.20 19.51
CA LYS A 77 -2.91 3.02 18.56
C LYS A 77 -3.24 4.32 17.85
N GLU A 78 -3.22 5.43 18.57
CA GLU A 78 -3.53 6.71 17.97
C GLU A 78 -2.52 7.10 16.91
N ILE A 79 -1.25 6.90 17.18
CA ILE A 79 -0.24 7.23 16.21
C ILE A 79 -0.34 6.32 15.01
N ALA A 80 -0.60 5.04 15.23
CA ALA A 80 -0.74 4.12 14.13
C ALA A 80 -1.91 4.49 13.25
N LYS A 81 -3.02 4.89 13.86
CA LYS A 81 -4.19 5.24 13.09
C LYS A 81 -3.93 6.46 12.23
N GLU A 82 -3.24 7.46 12.78
CA GLU A 82 -2.92 8.63 12.00
C GLU A 82 -1.98 8.29 10.87
N ALA A 83 -1.00 7.43 11.12
CA ALA A 83 -0.06 7.05 10.10
C ALA A 83 -0.76 6.33 8.95
N PHE A 84 -1.67 5.42 9.28
CA PHE A 84 -2.40 4.71 8.25
C PHE A 84 -3.31 5.64 7.47
N LEU A 85 -3.85 6.66 8.11
CA LEU A 85 -4.69 7.61 7.41
C LEU A 85 -3.87 8.36 6.36
N LEU A 86 -2.66 8.78 6.72
CA LEU A 86 -1.82 9.47 5.79
C LEU A 86 -1.40 8.54 4.65
N ALA A 87 -1.10 7.30 4.97
CA ALA A 87 -0.70 6.35 3.94
C ALA A 87 -1.86 6.04 3.00
N ALA A 88 -3.07 6.03 3.53
CA ALA A 88 -4.22 5.70 2.70
C ALA A 88 -4.39 6.69 1.56
N HIS A 89 -3.96 7.92 1.74
CA HIS A 89 -4.08 8.91 0.68
C HIS A 89 -3.16 8.58 -0.48
N LYS A 90 -2.23 7.68 -0.32
CA LYS A 90 -1.34 7.31 -1.42
C LYS A 90 -1.82 6.07 -2.13
N LEU A 91 -2.88 5.48 -1.67
CA LEU A 91 -3.39 4.25 -2.24
C LEU A 91 -4.65 4.53 -3.07
N PRO A 92 -4.92 3.72 -4.06
CA PRO A 92 -6.06 3.98 -4.95
C PRO A 92 -7.38 3.46 -4.44
N ILE A 93 -7.43 2.88 -3.27
CA ILE A 93 -8.67 2.29 -2.77
C ILE A 93 -8.91 2.67 -1.35
N GLY A 94 -10.11 2.44 -0.90
CA GLY A 94 -10.45 2.68 0.49
C GLY A 94 -9.83 1.61 1.37
N THR A 95 -9.47 1.99 2.56
CA THR A 95 -8.86 1.04 3.49
C THR A 95 -9.51 1.24 4.86
N LYS A 96 -9.29 0.27 5.71
CA LYS A 96 -9.84 0.32 7.05
C LYS A 96 -8.76 0.00 8.06
N PHE A 97 -8.73 0.75 9.15
CA PHE A 97 -7.76 0.51 10.21
C PHE A 97 -8.28 -0.57 11.13
N LEU A 98 -7.44 -1.52 11.46
CA LEU A 98 -7.79 -2.56 12.40
C LEU A 98 -6.75 -2.61 13.49
N SER A 99 -7.20 -2.85 14.69
CA SER A 99 -6.31 -2.96 15.81
C SER A 99 -6.36 -4.38 16.36
N ARG A 100 -5.22 -4.91 16.78
CA ARG A 100 -5.23 -6.21 17.31
C ARG A 100 -5.12 -6.20 18.76
N GLU A 101 -5.53 -5.25 19.44
CA GLU A 101 -5.45 -5.20 20.84
C GLU A 101 -6.36 -6.11 21.46
N ILE A 102 -6.00 -7.29 21.64
CA ILE A 102 -6.86 -8.17 22.24
C ILE A 102 -6.98 -8.06 23.64
N SER A 103 -6.00 -7.62 24.25
CA SER A 103 -6.10 -7.59 25.68
C SER A 103 -7.29 -6.90 26.12
N ASP A 104 -7.75 -6.09 25.33
CA ASP A 104 -8.82 -5.42 25.81
C ASP A 104 -10.01 -6.22 25.84
N GLU A 105 -10.10 -7.20 25.33
CA GLU A 105 -11.22 -7.84 25.37
C GLU A 105 -11.36 -8.61 26.39
N ASN A 106 -10.95 -8.79 26.82
CA ASN A 106 -11.17 -9.60 27.78
C ASN A 106 -11.18 -9.46 28.68
#